data_424ae45f2d497b14b6e04fe8830a51a1
#
_entry.id   424ae45f2d497b14b6e04fe8830a51a1
#
_cell.length_a   1.000
_cell.length_b   1.000
_cell.length_c   1.000
_cell.angle_alpha   90.00
_cell.angle_beta   90.00
_cell.angle_gamma   90.00
#
_symmetry.space_group_name_H-M   'P 1'
#
loop_
_entity.id
_entity.type
_entity.pdbx_description
1 polymer ?
#
loop_
_entity_poly.entity_id
_entity_poly.type
_entity_poly.pdbx_seq_one_letter_code
_entity_poly.pdbx_strand_id
1 'polypeptide(L)'
;GLGDVYKRQEKYHLTDAFFETKKTEADDDTKAKGDQTIVSLEDLETLAAQPRFVMLNACYNGSFHKPGYITGYYIFGPGRTVATQGNTVNVLQDRWTYELVGLLSHGVRVGQYNRLIASLEGHIIGDPAFRFQPVEPNTLATDMTTRKGDAAYWRSLLASPWADVQSLALRMLTDAGAISAGELL
;
A
#
# COMPACT_ATOMS: atom_id res chain seq x y z
N GLY A 1 -4.57 -22.03 16.35
CA GLY A 1 -3.12 -22.31 16.37
C GLY A 1 -2.85 -23.79 16.13
N LEU A 2 -1.58 -24.18 15.98
CA LEU A 2 -1.17 -25.59 15.74
C LEU A 2 -1.79 -26.56 16.74
N GLY A 3 -1.96 -26.17 18.01
CA GLY A 3 -2.61 -26.99 19.04
C GLY A 3 -4.06 -27.37 18.77
N ASP A 4 -4.78 -26.55 18.01
CA ASP A 4 -6.18 -26.83 17.66
C ASP A 4 -6.30 -27.85 16.52
N VAL A 5 -5.28 -27.89 15.63
CA VAL A 5 -5.20 -28.88 14.57
C VAL A 5 -4.98 -30.27 15.15
N TYR A 6 -4.02 -30.42 16.06
CA TYR A 6 -3.76 -31.71 16.73
C TYR A 6 -4.96 -32.20 17.56
N LYS A 7 -5.64 -31.32 18.29
CA LYS A 7 -6.85 -31.69 19.05
C LYS A 7 -7.99 -32.17 18.14
N ARG A 8 -8.16 -31.59 16.94
CA ARG A 8 -9.14 -32.03 15.95
C ARG A 8 -8.74 -33.35 15.34
N GLN A 9 -7.46 -33.55 15.04
CA GLN A 9 -6.92 -34.78 14.50
C GLN A 9 -7.20 -35.95 15.45
N GLU A 10 -6.91 -35.78 16.73
CA GLU A 10 -7.17 -36.77 17.78
C GLU A 10 -8.67 -37.02 17.98
N LYS A 11 -9.48 -35.97 18.05
CA LYS A 11 -10.94 -36.06 18.27
C LYS A 11 -11.66 -36.82 17.16
N TYR A 12 -11.22 -36.69 15.91
CA TYR A 12 -11.90 -37.28 14.77
C TYR A 12 -11.15 -38.49 14.19
N HIS A 13 -10.12 -38.99 14.88
CA HIS A 13 -9.28 -40.13 14.45
C HIS A 13 -8.74 -40.00 13.03
N LEU A 14 -8.39 -38.77 12.61
CA LEU A 14 -7.89 -38.49 11.29
C LEU A 14 -6.42 -38.89 11.20
N THR A 15 -6.10 -39.69 10.19
CA THR A 15 -4.73 -40.12 9.92
C THR A 15 -4.00 -39.10 9.04
N ASP A 16 -2.67 -39.12 9.04
CA ASP A 16 -1.86 -38.27 8.18
C ASP A 16 -2.18 -38.47 6.70
N ALA A 17 -2.48 -39.72 6.29
CA ALA A 17 -2.91 -40.07 4.95
C ALA A 17 -4.22 -39.35 4.55
N PHE A 18 -5.16 -39.12 5.48
CA PHE A 18 -6.37 -38.34 5.22
C PHE A 18 -6.04 -36.90 4.84
N PHE A 19 -5.08 -36.29 5.52
CA PHE A 19 -4.69 -34.92 5.23
C PHE A 19 -3.88 -34.80 3.94
N GLU A 20 -3.04 -35.77 3.62
CA GLU A 20 -2.29 -35.84 2.36
C GLU A 20 -3.22 -36.01 1.16
N THR A 21 -4.21 -36.91 1.23
CA THR A 21 -5.20 -37.10 0.16
C THR A 21 -6.04 -35.84 -0.04
N LYS A 22 -6.53 -35.24 1.05
CA LYS A 22 -7.32 -33.99 0.99
C LYS A 22 -6.50 -32.82 0.48
N LYS A 23 -5.20 -32.76 0.81
CA LYS A 23 -4.30 -31.73 0.33
C LYS A 23 -4.08 -31.86 -1.18
N THR A 24 -3.87 -33.06 -1.69
CA THR A 24 -3.66 -33.33 -3.12
C THR A 24 -4.91 -33.00 -3.94
N GLU A 25 -6.10 -33.43 -3.49
CA GLU A 25 -7.36 -33.09 -4.15
C GLU A 25 -7.67 -31.60 -4.13
N ALA A 26 -7.42 -30.92 -2.99
CA ALA A 26 -7.62 -29.48 -2.87
C ALA A 26 -6.58 -28.69 -3.69
N ASP A 27 -5.33 -29.14 -3.75
CA ASP A 27 -4.26 -28.53 -4.55
C ASP A 27 -4.54 -28.68 -6.05
N ASP A 28 -5.03 -29.82 -6.52
CA ASP A 28 -5.38 -30.06 -7.93
C ASP A 28 -6.61 -29.23 -8.36
N ASP A 29 -7.68 -29.22 -7.56
CA ASP A 29 -8.86 -28.40 -7.82
C ASP A 29 -8.58 -26.90 -7.73
N THR A 30 -7.73 -26.50 -6.81
CA THR A 30 -7.33 -25.10 -6.64
C THR A 30 -6.39 -24.68 -7.76
N LYS A 31 -5.50 -25.57 -8.23
CA LYS A 31 -4.59 -25.32 -9.32
C LYS A 31 -5.32 -25.22 -10.66
N ALA A 32 -6.28 -26.10 -10.93
CA ALA A 32 -7.10 -26.07 -12.15
C ALA A 32 -8.00 -24.83 -12.24
N LYS A 33 -8.50 -24.30 -11.11
CA LYS A 33 -9.28 -23.04 -11.04
C LYS A 33 -8.39 -21.82 -10.86
N GLY A 34 -7.23 -21.97 -10.21
CA GLY A 34 -6.29 -20.90 -9.91
C GLY A 34 -5.57 -20.39 -11.15
N ASP A 35 -5.18 -21.25 -12.07
CA ASP A 35 -4.45 -20.88 -13.29
C ASP A 35 -5.23 -19.89 -14.20
N GLN A 36 -6.54 -19.76 -14.00
CA GLN A 36 -7.37 -18.81 -14.78
C GLN A 36 -7.62 -17.46 -14.10
N THR A 37 -7.30 -17.33 -12.82
CA THR A 37 -7.67 -16.14 -12.01
C THR A 37 -6.50 -15.51 -11.25
N ILE A 38 -5.34 -16.15 -11.23
CA ILE A 38 -4.14 -15.69 -10.50
C ILE A 38 -3.11 -15.20 -11.52
N VAL A 39 -2.62 -13.97 -11.32
CA VAL A 39 -1.44 -13.47 -12.03
C VAL A 39 -0.21 -13.95 -11.26
N SER A 40 0.57 -14.84 -11.87
CA SER A 40 1.80 -15.38 -11.28
C SER A 40 2.99 -14.43 -11.44
N LEU A 41 4.11 -14.73 -10.78
CA LEU A 41 5.33 -13.95 -10.97
C LEU A 41 5.88 -14.10 -12.40
N GLU A 42 5.75 -15.29 -12.98
CA GLU A 42 6.14 -15.61 -14.37
C GLU A 42 5.33 -14.76 -15.37
N ASP A 43 4.03 -14.55 -15.10
CA ASP A 43 3.21 -13.66 -15.93
C ASP A 43 3.70 -12.22 -15.86
N LEU A 44 4.15 -11.77 -14.68
CA LEU A 44 4.66 -10.42 -14.49
C LEU A 44 6.02 -10.18 -15.18
N GLU A 45 6.82 -11.23 -15.42
CA GLU A 45 8.09 -11.11 -16.16
C GLU A 45 7.89 -10.59 -17.59
N THR A 46 6.78 -10.96 -18.20
CA THR A 46 6.46 -10.59 -19.59
C THR A 46 5.41 -9.49 -19.69
N LEU A 47 4.76 -9.13 -18.58
CA LEU A 47 3.70 -8.14 -18.56
C LEU A 47 4.24 -6.72 -18.81
N ALA A 48 3.92 -6.15 -19.97
CA ALA A 48 4.18 -4.75 -20.25
C ALA A 48 3.15 -3.84 -19.55
N ALA A 49 3.22 -3.74 -18.24
CA ALA A 49 2.29 -2.97 -17.43
C ALA A 49 2.31 -1.48 -17.80
N GLN A 50 1.15 -0.90 -18.07
CA GLN A 50 1.01 0.50 -18.50
C GLN A 50 0.89 1.52 -17.35
N PRO A 51 0.38 1.17 -16.13
CA PRO A 51 0.32 2.11 -15.02
C PRO A 51 1.70 2.68 -14.70
N ARG A 52 1.77 3.99 -14.47
CA ARG A 52 3.02 4.66 -14.05
C ARG A 52 3.31 4.46 -12.57
N PHE A 53 2.27 4.26 -11.78
CA PHE A 53 2.34 3.96 -10.35
C PHE A 53 1.40 2.81 -10.01
N VAL A 54 1.89 1.83 -9.26
CA VAL A 54 1.13 0.68 -8.79
C VAL A 54 1.18 0.63 -7.27
N MET A 55 0.01 0.61 -6.64
CA MET A 55 -0.14 0.46 -5.19
C MET A 55 -0.71 -0.92 -4.89
N LEU A 56 0.01 -1.70 -4.10
CA LEU A 56 -0.36 -3.06 -3.72
C LEU A 56 -0.61 -3.11 -2.21
N ASN A 57 -1.87 -3.25 -1.85
CA ASN A 57 -2.28 -3.40 -0.45
C ASN A 57 -2.45 -4.89 -0.08
N ALA A 58 -1.35 -5.63 -0.03
CA ALA A 58 -1.32 -7.03 0.35
C ALA A 58 -0.02 -7.38 1.07
N CYS A 59 -0.02 -8.52 1.77
CA CYS A 59 1.13 -8.99 2.54
C CYS A 59 2.32 -9.32 1.64
N TYR A 60 3.52 -8.96 2.08
CA TYR A 60 4.82 -9.34 1.52
C TYR A 60 5.07 -8.98 0.05
N ASN A 61 4.19 -8.27 -0.62
CA ASN A 61 4.32 -7.94 -2.05
C ASN A 61 5.47 -6.96 -2.37
N GLY A 62 5.94 -6.22 -1.37
CA GLY A 62 7.11 -5.34 -1.42
C GLY A 62 8.34 -5.88 -0.69
N SER A 63 8.44 -7.19 -0.48
CA SER A 63 9.53 -7.83 0.29
C SER A 63 10.85 -7.85 -0.47
N PHE A 64 11.41 -6.68 -0.75
CA PHE A 64 12.65 -6.48 -1.53
C PHE A 64 13.89 -7.18 -0.96
N HIS A 65 13.83 -7.71 0.27
CA HIS A 65 14.87 -8.55 0.88
C HIS A 65 14.84 -10.01 0.39
N LYS A 66 13.82 -10.37 -0.41
CA LYS A 66 13.70 -11.70 -1.04
C LYS A 66 13.78 -11.56 -2.55
N PRO A 67 14.41 -12.52 -3.25
CA PRO A 67 14.31 -12.57 -4.71
C PRO A 67 12.85 -12.80 -5.13
N GLY A 68 12.44 -12.19 -6.25
CA GLY A 68 11.12 -12.42 -6.81
C GLY A 68 9.97 -11.78 -6.02
N TYR A 69 10.04 -10.49 -5.72
CA TYR A 69 8.95 -9.75 -5.09
C TYR A 69 8.12 -8.97 -6.12
N ILE A 70 6.80 -8.95 -5.94
CA ILE A 70 5.83 -8.47 -6.93
C ILE A 70 6.09 -7.03 -7.36
N THR A 71 6.34 -6.10 -6.42
CA THR A 71 6.60 -4.70 -6.76
C THR A 71 7.85 -4.51 -7.61
N GLY A 72 8.84 -5.39 -7.45
CA GLY A 72 10.06 -5.39 -8.28
C GLY A 72 9.78 -5.76 -9.73
N TYR A 73 8.92 -6.74 -9.96
CA TYR A 73 8.54 -7.12 -11.33
C TYR A 73 7.89 -5.97 -12.09
N TYR A 74 7.05 -5.15 -11.43
CA TYR A 74 6.49 -3.96 -12.07
C TYR A 74 7.53 -2.91 -12.41
N ILE A 75 8.57 -2.74 -11.58
CA ILE A 75 9.61 -1.71 -11.78
C ILE A 75 10.66 -2.15 -12.80
N PHE A 76 11.09 -3.42 -12.74
CA PHE A 76 12.18 -3.93 -13.57
C PHE A 76 11.70 -4.69 -14.81
N GLY A 77 10.39 -4.91 -14.94
CA GLY A 77 9.77 -5.55 -16.09
C GLY A 77 9.67 -4.62 -17.32
N PRO A 78 9.13 -5.14 -18.43
CA PRO A 78 9.09 -4.41 -19.71
C PRO A 78 8.04 -3.29 -19.74
N GLY A 79 7.34 -3.02 -18.64
CA GLY A 79 6.26 -2.04 -18.56
C GLY A 79 6.71 -0.58 -18.47
N ARG A 80 5.77 0.30 -18.09
CA ARG A 80 5.99 1.75 -17.95
C ARG A 80 5.94 2.24 -16.50
N THR A 81 5.86 1.32 -15.54
CA THR A 81 5.78 1.63 -14.11
C THR A 81 7.10 2.25 -13.64
N VAL A 82 7.02 3.38 -12.99
CA VAL A 82 8.20 4.11 -12.48
C VAL A 82 8.28 4.11 -10.95
N ALA A 83 7.17 3.86 -10.29
CA ALA A 83 7.10 3.72 -8.85
C ALA A 83 6.03 2.71 -8.45
N THR A 84 6.28 1.95 -7.40
CA THR A 84 5.32 1.06 -6.77
C THR A 84 5.31 1.29 -5.28
N GLN A 85 4.17 1.03 -4.64
CA GLN A 85 4.07 0.89 -3.19
C GLN A 85 3.71 -0.55 -2.85
N GLY A 86 4.42 -1.13 -1.90
CA GLY A 86 4.15 -2.46 -1.39
C GLY A 86 4.61 -2.63 0.05
N ASN A 87 4.24 -3.75 0.65
CA ASN A 87 4.49 -4.03 2.06
C ASN A 87 5.53 -5.14 2.24
N THR A 88 6.44 -4.99 3.20
CA THR A 88 7.52 -5.95 3.47
C THR A 88 7.13 -7.05 4.44
N VAL A 89 6.00 -6.88 5.14
CA VAL A 89 5.46 -7.82 6.13
C VAL A 89 3.96 -8.03 5.91
N ASN A 90 3.32 -8.78 6.80
CA ASN A 90 1.86 -8.92 6.82
C ASN A 90 1.19 -7.56 7.00
N VAL A 91 0.16 -7.33 6.20
CA VAL A 91 -0.72 -6.18 6.33
C VAL A 91 -1.92 -6.59 7.17
N LEU A 92 -2.20 -5.82 8.21
CA LEU A 92 -3.45 -5.95 8.97
C LEU A 92 -4.60 -5.38 8.14
N GLN A 93 -5.71 -6.10 8.08
CA GLN A 93 -6.87 -5.72 7.25
C GLN A 93 -7.51 -4.37 7.63
N ASP A 94 -7.24 -3.90 8.85
CA ASP A 94 -7.77 -2.64 9.40
C ASP A 94 -6.89 -1.43 9.09
N ARG A 95 -5.78 -1.61 8.36
CA ARG A 95 -4.88 -0.52 7.99
C ARG A 95 -5.14 -0.06 6.57
N TRP A 96 -5.29 1.24 6.43
CA TRP A 96 -5.66 1.92 5.18
C TRP A 96 -4.40 2.46 4.50
N THR A 97 -3.74 1.66 3.68
CA THR A 97 -2.56 2.09 2.92
C THR A 97 -2.89 3.12 1.84
N TYR A 98 -4.17 3.30 1.53
CA TYR A 98 -4.68 4.31 0.60
C TYR A 98 -5.25 5.56 1.29
N GLU A 99 -5.06 5.68 2.60
CA GLU A 99 -5.36 6.91 3.34
C GLU A 99 -4.65 8.09 2.67
N LEU A 100 -5.36 9.20 2.49
CA LEU A 100 -4.87 10.40 1.82
C LEU A 100 -4.45 10.20 0.34
N VAL A 101 -4.90 9.13 -0.33
CA VAL A 101 -4.54 8.85 -1.74
C VAL A 101 -4.95 9.98 -2.69
N GLY A 102 -6.01 10.72 -2.37
CA GLY A 102 -6.45 11.89 -3.13
C GLY A 102 -5.39 12.98 -3.24
N LEU A 103 -4.40 13.04 -2.33
CA LEU A 103 -3.28 13.98 -2.44
C LEU A 103 -2.45 13.77 -3.71
N LEU A 104 -2.42 12.56 -4.27
CA LEU A 104 -1.74 12.29 -5.53
C LEU A 104 -2.38 13.06 -6.69
N SER A 105 -3.71 13.27 -6.66
CA SER A 105 -4.41 14.09 -7.67
C SER A 105 -4.08 15.59 -7.57
N HIS A 106 -3.53 16.01 -6.43
CA HIS A 106 -3.01 17.37 -6.22
C HIS A 106 -1.51 17.50 -6.52
N GLY A 107 -0.90 16.48 -7.15
CA GLY A 107 0.49 16.49 -7.57
C GLY A 107 1.49 16.29 -6.42
N VAL A 108 1.05 15.78 -5.28
CA VAL A 108 1.94 15.33 -4.20
C VAL A 108 2.76 14.15 -4.70
N ARG A 109 4.07 14.15 -4.43
CA ARG A 109 4.97 13.08 -4.86
C ARG A 109 4.68 11.80 -4.10
N VAL A 110 4.81 10.65 -4.75
CA VAL A 110 4.53 9.35 -4.12
C VAL A 110 5.38 9.11 -2.86
N GLY A 111 6.62 9.58 -2.83
CA GLY A 111 7.45 9.52 -1.63
C GLY A 111 6.98 10.44 -0.50
N GLN A 112 6.45 11.63 -0.83
CA GLN A 112 5.83 12.52 0.17
C GLN A 112 4.55 11.88 0.73
N TYR A 113 3.70 11.35 -0.16
CA TYR A 113 2.49 10.62 0.21
C TYR A 113 2.80 9.45 1.15
N ASN A 114 3.76 8.59 0.79
CA ASN A 114 4.13 7.43 1.60
C ASN A 114 4.59 7.79 3.02
N ARG A 115 5.20 8.96 3.21
CA ARG A 115 5.60 9.46 4.54
C ARG A 115 4.43 9.89 5.42
N LEU A 116 3.27 10.15 4.85
CA LEU A 116 2.05 10.52 5.59
C LEU A 116 1.30 9.28 6.08
N ILE A 117 1.52 8.14 5.48
CA ILE A 117 0.84 6.90 5.85
C ILE A 117 1.39 6.41 7.20
N ALA A 118 0.49 6.00 8.08
CA ALA A 118 0.86 5.47 9.40
C ALA A 118 1.53 4.08 9.37
N SER A 119 1.49 3.40 8.22
CA SER A 119 2.08 2.07 8.03
C SER A 119 3.58 2.19 7.75
N LEU A 120 4.41 1.77 8.68
CA LEU A 120 5.87 1.74 8.53
C LEU A 120 6.34 0.61 7.61
N GLU A 121 5.49 -0.37 7.34
CA GLU A 121 5.76 -1.54 6.50
C GLU A 121 5.63 -1.23 5.01
N GLY A 122 4.97 -0.10 4.67
CA GLY A 122 4.77 0.35 3.30
C GLY A 122 5.98 1.07 2.75
N HIS A 123 6.51 0.58 1.63
CA HIS A 123 7.70 1.12 0.98
C HIS A 123 7.40 1.55 -0.45
N ILE A 124 8.04 2.64 -0.88
CA ILE A 124 8.12 3.01 -2.29
C ILE A 124 9.35 2.35 -2.90
N ILE A 125 9.14 1.65 -4.02
CA ILE A 125 10.18 1.06 -4.85
C ILE A 125 10.13 1.74 -6.20
N GLY A 126 11.26 2.21 -6.70
CA GLY A 126 11.37 3.02 -7.90
C GLY A 126 11.56 4.51 -7.59
N ASP A 127 10.95 5.40 -8.36
CA ASP A 127 11.14 6.85 -8.25
C ASP A 127 10.19 7.49 -7.21
N PRO A 128 10.67 7.88 -6.02
CA PRO A 128 9.85 8.55 -5.00
C PRO A 128 9.47 9.98 -5.38
N ALA A 129 10.14 10.57 -6.37
CA ALA A 129 9.85 11.92 -6.86
C ALA A 129 8.72 11.94 -7.91
N PHE A 130 8.31 10.76 -8.39
CA PHE A 130 7.19 10.66 -9.32
C PHE A 130 5.94 11.33 -8.75
N ARG A 131 5.24 12.07 -9.61
CA ARG A 131 3.95 12.71 -9.31
C ARG A 131 3.05 12.69 -10.54
N PHE A 132 1.77 12.66 -10.30
CA PHE A 132 0.78 12.92 -11.33
C PHE A 132 0.68 14.41 -11.63
N GLN A 133 0.22 14.73 -12.83
CA GLN A 133 -0.17 16.11 -13.15
C GLN A 133 -1.36 16.47 -12.25
N PRO A 134 -1.30 17.56 -11.49
CA PRO A 134 -2.41 17.95 -10.64
C PRO A 134 -3.63 18.32 -11.48
N VAL A 135 -4.83 17.99 -10.97
CA VAL A 135 -6.11 18.29 -11.64
C VAL A 135 -6.28 19.81 -11.79
N GLU A 136 -5.86 20.54 -10.76
CA GLU A 136 -5.84 22.00 -10.75
C GLU A 136 -4.45 22.51 -10.40
N PRO A 137 -3.95 23.58 -11.03
CA PRO A 137 -2.67 24.17 -10.69
C PRO A 137 -2.61 24.55 -9.20
N ASN A 138 -1.63 24.02 -8.48
CA ASN A 138 -1.40 24.30 -7.06
C ASN A 138 0.07 24.12 -6.70
N THR A 139 0.43 24.53 -5.49
CA THR A 139 1.78 24.45 -4.94
C THR A 139 1.91 23.45 -3.78
N LEU A 140 0.86 22.68 -3.48
CA LEU A 140 0.74 21.85 -2.28
C LEU A 140 1.97 20.97 -2.02
N ALA A 141 2.45 20.26 -3.06
CA ALA A 141 3.64 19.40 -2.95
C ALA A 141 4.92 20.17 -2.54
N THR A 142 5.04 21.42 -2.94
CA THR A 142 6.15 22.30 -2.56
C THR A 142 5.93 22.84 -1.15
N ASP A 143 4.72 23.28 -0.84
CA ASP A 143 4.35 23.87 0.44
C ASP A 143 4.50 22.89 1.61
N MET A 144 4.26 21.60 1.39
CA MET A 144 4.56 20.53 2.36
C MET A 144 6.04 20.55 2.84
N THR A 145 6.93 21.11 2.06
CA THR A 145 8.34 21.19 2.40
C THR A 145 8.74 22.58 2.86
N THR A 146 8.29 23.62 2.16
CA THR A 146 8.74 25.00 2.36
C THR A 146 7.94 25.75 3.43
N ARG A 147 6.69 25.31 3.71
CA ARG A 147 5.77 25.98 4.66
C ARG A 147 5.41 25.12 5.87
N LYS A 148 6.27 24.18 6.29
CA LYS A 148 5.97 23.28 7.42
C LYS A 148 5.51 23.99 8.69
N GLY A 149 6.12 25.12 9.03
CA GLY A 149 5.79 25.93 10.22
C GLY A 149 4.77 27.06 9.99
N ASP A 150 4.22 27.18 8.79
CA ASP A 150 3.27 28.25 8.45
C ASP A 150 1.85 27.86 8.89
N ALA A 151 1.57 28.03 10.18
CA ALA A 151 0.27 27.68 10.75
C ALA A 151 -0.90 28.44 10.09
N ALA A 152 -0.70 29.71 9.68
CA ALA A 152 -1.75 30.48 9.03
C ALA A 152 -2.12 29.89 7.67
N TYR A 153 -1.13 29.49 6.88
CA TYR A 153 -1.35 28.80 5.62
C TYR A 153 -2.09 27.49 5.81
N TRP A 154 -1.64 26.62 6.70
CA TRP A 154 -2.29 25.33 6.93
C TRP A 154 -3.69 25.48 7.51
N ARG A 155 -3.94 26.46 8.38
CA ARG A 155 -5.31 26.77 8.85
C ARG A 155 -6.24 27.18 7.72
N SER A 156 -5.76 27.91 6.72
CA SER A 156 -6.58 28.30 5.57
C SER A 156 -7.02 27.09 4.73
N LEU A 157 -6.23 26.01 4.71
CA LEU A 157 -6.54 24.79 3.97
C LEU A 157 -7.57 23.88 4.68
N LEU A 158 -7.92 24.15 5.94
CA LEU A 158 -9.02 23.45 6.62
C LEU A 158 -10.38 23.74 5.97
N ALA A 159 -10.51 24.83 5.22
CA ALA A 159 -11.70 25.17 4.45
C ALA A 159 -11.68 24.60 3.01
N SER A 160 -10.69 23.79 2.67
CA SER A 160 -10.59 23.13 1.35
C SER A 160 -11.83 22.27 1.07
N PRO A 161 -12.33 22.19 -0.17
CA PRO A 161 -13.40 21.26 -0.53
C PRO A 161 -12.93 19.80 -0.56
N TRP A 162 -11.61 19.54 -0.45
CA TRP A 162 -10.99 18.24 -0.56
C TRP A 162 -10.61 17.70 0.82
N ALA A 163 -11.24 16.60 1.24
CA ALA A 163 -11.04 16.01 2.57
C ALA A 163 -9.56 15.64 2.83
N ASP A 164 -8.85 15.11 1.83
CA ASP A 164 -7.44 14.76 1.98
C ASP A 164 -6.54 15.98 2.17
N VAL A 165 -6.90 17.13 1.57
CA VAL A 165 -6.20 18.40 1.80
C VAL A 165 -6.46 18.93 3.19
N GLN A 166 -7.70 18.84 3.69
CA GLN A 166 -8.04 19.18 5.08
C GLN A 166 -7.26 18.30 6.07
N SER A 167 -7.24 16.98 5.83
CA SER A 167 -6.51 16.02 6.67
C SER A 167 -5.01 16.27 6.68
N LEU A 168 -4.44 16.61 5.52
CA LEU A 168 -3.04 17.04 5.44
C LEU A 168 -2.81 18.32 6.25
N ALA A 169 -3.69 19.31 6.15
CA ALA A 169 -3.58 20.56 6.90
C ALA A 169 -3.64 20.31 8.41
N LEU A 170 -4.56 19.48 8.89
CA LEU A 170 -4.61 19.05 10.29
C LEU A 170 -3.30 18.37 10.73
N ARG A 171 -2.76 17.47 9.91
CA ARG A 171 -1.48 16.81 10.19
C ARG A 171 -0.34 17.81 10.31
N MET A 172 -0.23 18.76 9.38
CA MET A 172 0.83 19.77 9.39
C MET A 172 0.72 20.71 10.60
N LEU A 173 -0.51 21.09 11.01
CA LEU A 173 -0.75 21.87 12.21
C LEU A 173 -0.39 21.11 13.48
N THR A 174 -0.71 19.82 13.54
CA THR A 174 -0.37 18.95 14.67
C THR A 174 1.14 18.78 14.79
N ASP A 175 1.82 18.49 13.70
CA ASP A 175 3.28 18.31 13.65
C ASP A 175 4.03 19.61 14.02
N ALA A 176 3.43 20.78 13.75
CA ALA A 176 3.95 22.09 14.13
C ALA A 176 3.58 22.50 15.57
N GLY A 177 2.78 21.71 16.30
CA GLY A 177 2.23 22.09 17.61
C GLY A 177 1.32 23.31 17.58
N ALA A 178 0.72 23.61 16.42
CA ALA A 178 -0.08 24.80 16.16
C ALA A 178 -1.59 24.57 16.33
N ILE A 179 -2.01 23.39 16.73
CA ILE A 179 -3.41 23.02 17.03
C ILE A 179 -3.46 22.24 18.33
N SER A 180 -4.42 22.53 19.18
CA SER A 180 -4.63 21.83 20.45
C SER A 180 -5.55 20.61 20.28
N ALA A 181 -5.49 19.66 21.21
CA ALA A 181 -6.39 18.52 21.24
C ALA A 181 -7.89 18.95 21.33
N GLY A 182 -8.18 20.06 22.01
CA GLY A 182 -9.55 20.60 22.12
C GLY A 182 -10.08 21.22 20.81
N GLU A 183 -9.19 21.60 19.88
CA GLU A 183 -9.60 22.08 18.54
C GLU A 183 -9.79 20.92 17.55
N LEU A 184 -9.35 19.71 17.91
CA LEU A 184 -9.50 18.49 17.08
C LEU A 184 -10.79 17.73 17.38
N LEU A 185 -11.47 18.03 18.49
CA LEU A 185 -12.74 17.44 18.94
C LEU A 185 -13.92 18.31 18.55
#